data_31055a36afc41b427463ec079486a8c4
#
_entry.id   31055a36afc41b427463ec079486a8c4
#
_cell.length_a   1.000
_cell.length_b   1.000
_cell.length_c   1.000
_cell.angle_alpha   90.00
_cell.angle_beta   90.00
_cell.angle_gamma   90.00
#
_symmetry.space_group_name_H-M   'P 1'
#
loop_
_entity.id
_entity.type
_entity.pdbx_description
1 polymer ?
#
loop_
_entity_poly.entity_id
_entity_poly.type
_entity_poly.pdbx_seq_one_letter_code
_entity_poly.pdbx_strand_id
1 'polypeptide(L)'
;MLKRDEMPAVPMKGNGDPGDIIPCGALFADEFNGSLQLGEGMALINGSPFSTNSICDAYMRVKNLFDPIEKVFALAYFAAGAPEMHIDAKLAEHWDDEYITASMGNIAHYLNGTWNNSEHLFYQAPCCFRSTQRVTGWLRRTIDSTKYFAEKTLRQPVNNPMFVGPEEVSPY
;
A
#
# COMPACT_ATOMS: atom_id res chain seq x y z
N MET A 1 21.88 2.99 -18.36
CA MET A 1 21.29 2.28 -17.23
C MET A 1 20.19 1.32 -17.65
N LEU A 2 18.94 1.75 -17.78
CA LEU A 2 17.80 0.85 -18.06
C LEU A 2 17.94 -0.03 -19.31
N LYS A 3 18.58 0.48 -20.37
CA LYS A 3 18.82 -0.32 -21.60
C LYS A 3 19.92 -1.38 -21.46
N ARG A 4 20.78 -1.28 -20.45
CA ARG A 4 21.88 -2.20 -20.18
C ARG A 4 21.57 -3.19 -19.08
N ASP A 5 20.40 -3.04 -18.42
CA ASP A 5 20.00 -3.82 -17.22
C ASP A 5 21.05 -3.77 -16.10
N GLU A 6 21.82 -2.68 -16.06
CA GLU A 6 22.84 -2.42 -15.06
C GLU A 6 22.39 -1.29 -14.16
N MET A 7 22.22 -1.59 -12.88
CA MET A 7 21.89 -0.58 -11.87
C MET A 7 23.11 -0.37 -10.97
N PRO A 8 23.51 0.87 -10.74
CA PRO A 8 24.60 1.15 -9.81
C PRO A 8 24.21 0.81 -8.38
N ALA A 9 25.20 0.54 -7.55
CA ALA A 9 25.00 0.36 -6.13
C ALA A 9 24.60 1.69 -5.50
N VAL A 10 23.43 1.72 -4.86
CA VAL A 10 22.88 2.91 -4.22
C VAL A 10 22.86 2.74 -2.71
N PRO A 11 23.40 3.71 -1.93
CA PRO A 11 23.33 3.63 -0.48
C PRO A 11 21.88 3.70 0.00
N MET A 12 21.48 2.73 0.81
CA MET A 12 20.11 2.64 1.37
C MET A 12 19.96 3.37 2.71
N LYS A 13 21.03 3.96 3.24
CA LYS A 13 21.05 4.66 4.53
C LYS A 13 21.77 5.99 4.40
N GLY A 14 21.33 6.97 5.19
CA GLY A 14 22.03 8.24 5.29
C GLY A 14 21.64 9.24 4.22
N ASN A 15 20.37 9.61 4.16
CA ASN A 15 19.89 10.67 3.24
C ASN A 15 20.53 12.04 3.53
N GLY A 16 20.87 12.29 4.78
CA GLY A 16 21.62 13.48 5.22
C GLY A 16 20.87 14.82 5.19
N ASP A 17 19.70 14.87 4.53
CA ASP A 17 18.89 16.09 4.38
C ASP A 17 17.43 15.72 3.96
N PRO A 18 16.46 16.64 4.03
CA PRO A 18 15.14 16.39 3.48
C PRO A 18 15.24 16.05 1.99
N GLY A 19 14.79 14.83 1.64
CA GLY A 19 14.89 14.27 0.30
C GLY A 19 15.93 13.17 0.16
N ASP A 20 15.98 12.55 -1.01
CA ASP A 20 16.82 11.38 -1.29
C ASP A 20 18.13 11.78 -2.00
N ILE A 21 18.79 12.83 -1.54
CA ILE A 21 19.95 13.47 -2.21
C ILE A 21 21.09 12.48 -2.44
N ILE A 22 21.53 11.79 -1.38
CA ILE A 22 22.68 10.86 -1.48
C ILE A 22 22.36 9.67 -2.38
N PRO A 23 21.22 8.97 -2.22
CA PRO A 23 20.84 7.89 -3.13
C PRO A 23 20.69 8.35 -4.58
N CYS A 24 20.08 9.50 -4.84
CA CYS A 24 19.92 10.04 -6.19
C CYS A 24 21.28 10.40 -6.81
N GLY A 25 22.16 11.05 -6.03
CA GLY A 25 23.51 11.36 -6.47
C GLY A 25 24.32 10.12 -6.85
N ALA A 26 24.26 9.07 -6.02
CA ALA A 26 24.91 7.81 -6.31
C ALA A 26 24.33 7.10 -7.56
N LEU A 27 23.00 7.18 -7.75
CA LEU A 27 22.33 6.58 -8.91
C LEU A 27 22.83 7.15 -10.24
N PHE A 28 23.13 8.44 -10.29
CA PHE A 28 23.47 9.16 -11.51
C PHE A 28 24.97 9.52 -11.63
N ALA A 29 25.79 9.25 -10.61
CA ALA A 29 27.18 9.69 -10.55
C ALA A 29 28.01 9.29 -11.78
N ASP A 30 27.83 8.07 -12.25
CA ASP A 30 28.62 7.53 -13.38
C ASP A 30 28.06 7.89 -14.76
N GLU A 31 26.85 8.44 -14.84
CA GLU A 31 26.22 8.78 -16.13
C GLU A 31 26.58 10.20 -16.60
N PHE A 32 27.06 11.06 -15.70
CA PHE A 32 27.35 12.46 -16.00
C PHE A 32 28.84 12.78 -15.86
N ASN A 33 29.59 12.53 -16.88
CA ASN A 33 31.04 12.80 -16.97
C ASN A 33 31.36 14.31 -17.05
N GLY A 34 30.81 15.12 -16.13
CA GLY A 34 31.17 16.54 -16.01
C GLY A 34 30.48 17.49 -16.99
N SER A 35 29.43 17.05 -17.68
CA SER A 35 28.72 17.83 -18.70
C SER A 35 27.38 18.44 -18.25
N LEU A 36 27.14 18.50 -16.93
CA LEU A 36 25.88 19.08 -16.40
C LEU A 36 25.85 20.61 -16.58
N GLN A 37 24.71 21.10 -17.06
CA GLN A 37 24.43 22.54 -17.13
C GLN A 37 23.99 23.07 -15.76
N LEU A 38 23.92 24.39 -15.66
CA LEU A 38 23.47 25.05 -14.43
C LEU A 38 22.05 24.60 -14.06
N GLY A 39 21.86 24.09 -12.85
CA GLY A 39 20.57 23.61 -12.32
C GLY A 39 20.30 22.13 -12.56
N GLU A 40 20.92 21.46 -13.52
CA GLU A 40 20.67 20.05 -13.81
C GLU A 40 21.08 19.12 -12.65
N GLY A 41 22.18 19.43 -11.96
CA GLY A 41 22.59 18.67 -10.79
C GLY A 41 21.54 18.67 -9.69
N MET A 42 20.94 19.83 -9.41
CA MET A 42 19.84 19.91 -8.43
C MET A 42 18.60 19.15 -8.89
N ALA A 43 18.25 19.22 -10.15
CA ALA A 43 17.11 18.49 -10.69
C ALA A 43 17.26 16.97 -10.58
N LEU A 44 18.49 16.46 -10.64
CA LEU A 44 18.77 15.03 -10.52
C LEU A 44 18.73 14.52 -9.07
N ILE A 45 19.15 15.32 -8.10
CA ILE A 45 19.32 14.87 -6.72
C ILE A 45 18.22 15.34 -5.78
N ASN A 46 17.51 16.41 -6.13
CA ASN A 46 16.57 17.07 -5.24
C ASN A 46 15.13 16.57 -5.49
N GLY A 47 14.76 15.54 -4.77
CA GLY A 47 13.45 14.91 -4.84
C GLY A 47 13.33 13.74 -3.86
N SER A 48 12.25 12.99 -3.93
CA SER A 48 11.98 11.84 -3.04
C SER A 48 11.60 10.56 -3.80
N PRO A 49 12.34 10.15 -4.83
CA PRO A 49 12.01 8.97 -5.63
C PRO A 49 12.13 7.66 -4.84
N PHE A 50 13.04 7.57 -3.88
CA PHE A 50 13.20 6.38 -3.03
C PHE A 50 12.08 6.26 -2.01
N SER A 51 11.62 7.36 -1.44
CA SER A 51 10.43 7.38 -0.57
C SER A 51 9.19 6.97 -1.34
N THR A 52 9.01 7.47 -2.56
CA THR A 52 7.94 7.06 -3.47
C THR A 52 8.02 5.57 -3.79
N ASN A 53 9.20 5.06 -4.11
CA ASN A 53 9.41 3.63 -4.36
C ASN A 53 9.08 2.79 -3.13
N SER A 54 9.44 3.25 -1.93
CA SER A 54 9.11 2.55 -0.67
C SER A 54 7.60 2.40 -0.47
N ILE A 55 6.82 3.43 -0.79
CA ILE A 55 5.35 3.37 -0.73
C ILE A 55 4.81 2.38 -1.78
N CYS A 56 5.35 2.40 -3.00
CA CYS A 56 4.96 1.48 -4.06
C CYS A 56 5.27 0.02 -3.69
N ASP A 57 6.47 -0.25 -3.17
CA ASP A 57 6.87 -1.59 -2.73
C ASP A 57 6.01 -2.08 -1.56
N ALA A 58 5.76 -1.23 -0.58
CA ALA A 58 4.87 -1.56 0.54
C ALA A 58 3.47 -1.92 0.04
N TYR A 59 2.88 -1.12 -0.86
CA TYR A 59 1.60 -1.43 -1.47
C TYR A 59 1.62 -2.78 -2.21
N MET A 60 2.63 -3.02 -3.04
CA MET A 60 2.75 -4.25 -3.83
C MET A 60 2.87 -5.50 -2.97
N ARG A 61 3.54 -5.40 -1.82
CA ARG A 61 3.67 -6.50 -0.85
C ARG A 61 2.35 -6.75 -0.12
N VAL A 62 1.73 -5.70 0.40
CA VAL A 62 0.54 -5.83 1.25
C VAL A 62 -0.69 -6.27 0.46
N LYS A 63 -0.89 -5.77 -0.78
CA LYS A 63 -2.04 -6.16 -1.59
C LYS A 63 -2.12 -7.67 -1.84
N ASN A 64 -0.98 -8.35 -1.93
CA ASN A 64 -0.91 -9.78 -2.17
C ASN A 64 -1.15 -10.62 -0.89
N LEU A 65 -1.08 -10.00 0.28
CA LEU A 65 -1.35 -10.66 1.56
C LEU A 65 -2.84 -10.69 1.92
N PHE A 66 -3.65 -9.91 1.24
CA PHE A 66 -5.04 -9.68 1.65
C PHE A 66 -5.89 -10.95 1.53
N ASP A 67 -5.85 -11.58 0.37
CA ASP A 67 -6.57 -12.83 0.11
C ASP A 67 -6.15 -13.96 1.08
N PRO A 68 -4.85 -14.23 1.31
CA PRO A 68 -4.43 -15.15 2.37
C PRO A 68 -4.96 -14.80 3.77
N ILE A 69 -5.00 -13.53 4.14
CA ILE A 69 -5.52 -13.10 5.46
C ILE A 69 -6.99 -13.48 5.61
N GLU A 70 -7.82 -13.18 4.63
CA GLU A 70 -9.26 -13.51 4.68
C GLU A 70 -9.50 -15.02 4.67
N LYS A 71 -8.70 -15.80 3.95
CA LYS A 71 -8.73 -17.27 4.00
C LYS A 71 -8.40 -17.81 5.39
N VAL A 72 -7.37 -17.25 6.03
CA VAL A 72 -7.01 -17.64 7.40
C VAL A 72 -8.12 -17.29 8.38
N PHE A 73 -8.77 -16.14 8.23
CA PHE A 73 -9.94 -15.80 9.04
C PHE A 73 -11.11 -16.74 8.80
N ALA A 74 -11.41 -17.10 7.56
CA ALA A 74 -12.45 -18.08 7.25
C ALA A 74 -12.14 -19.43 7.91
N LEU A 75 -10.90 -19.90 7.82
CA LEU A 75 -10.47 -21.12 8.48
C LEU A 75 -10.61 -21.05 10.02
N ALA A 76 -10.26 -19.91 10.61
CA ALA A 76 -10.43 -19.68 12.05
C ALA A 76 -11.90 -19.65 12.48
N TYR A 77 -12.79 -19.05 11.69
CA TYR A 77 -14.24 -19.10 11.89
C TYR A 77 -14.76 -20.55 11.90
N PHE A 78 -14.37 -21.31 10.89
CA PHE A 78 -14.74 -22.72 10.79
C PHE A 78 -14.24 -23.53 11.98
N ALA A 79 -12.96 -23.41 12.32
CA ALA A 79 -12.34 -24.16 13.41
C ALA A 79 -12.92 -23.80 14.79
N ALA A 80 -13.31 -22.56 15.00
CA ALA A 80 -13.93 -22.09 16.23
C ALA A 80 -15.44 -22.33 16.31
N GLY A 81 -16.09 -22.83 15.25
CA GLY A 81 -17.54 -22.91 15.18
C GLY A 81 -18.23 -21.57 15.44
N ALA A 82 -17.65 -20.47 14.92
CA ALA A 82 -18.19 -19.14 15.15
C ALA A 82 -19.53 -18.95 14.42
N PRO A 83 -20.50 -18.20 14.99
CA PRO A 83 -21.81 -18.03 14.39
C PRO A 83 -21.76 -17.28 13.04
N GLU A 84 -22.45 -17.80 12.04
CA GLU A 84 -22.55 -17.21 10.69
C GLU A 84 -23.09 -15.77 10.70
N MET A 85 -23.97 -15.47 11.64
CA MET A 85 -24.59 -14.15 11.77
C MET A 85 -23.60 -12.98 11.81
N HIS A 86 -22.34 -13.23 12.18
CA HIS A 86 -21.32 -12.17 12.25
C HIS A 86 -20.80 -11.73 10.87
N ILE A 87 -21.08 -12.51 9.82
CA ILE A 87 -20.69 -12.22 8.45
C ILE A 87 -21.88 -12.29 7.49
N ASP A 88 -23.11 -12.24 8.00
CA ASP A 88 -24.34 -12.24 7.21
C ASP A 88 -24.43 -10.95 6.36
N ALA A 89 -24.83 -11.11 5.10
CA ALA A 89 -25.03 -10.01 4.15
C ALA A 89 -26.00 -8.95 4.68
N LYS A 90 -27.02 -9.35 5.46
CA LYS A 90 -27.94 -8.42 6.11
C LYS A 90 -27.25 -7.48 7.10
N LEU A 91 -26.21 -7.97 7.78
CA LEU A 91 -25.42 -7.13 8.66
C LEU A 91 -24.58 -6.12 7.86
N ALA A 92 -24.11 -6.50 6.66
CA ALA A 92 -23.37 -5.62 5.77
C ALA A 92 -24.18 -4.39 5.35
N GLU A 93 -25.48 -4.55 5.11
CA GLU A 93 -26.38 -3.46 4.75
C GLU A 93 -26.46 -2.37 5.84
N HIS A 94 -26.31 -2.74 7.10
CA HIS A 94 -26.33 -1.78 8.21
C HIS A 94 -25.03 -1.00 8.39
N TRP A 95 -23.91 -1.52 7.85
CA TRP A 95 -22.62 -0.84 7.93
C TRP A 95 -22.44 0.24 6.87
N ASP A 96 -23.16 0.15 5.76
CA ASP A 96 -23.09 1.07 4.62
C ASP A 96 -21.65 1.39 4.21
N ASP A 97 -20.82 0.35 4.16
CA ASP A 97 -19.39 0.46 3.87
C ASP A 97 -18.98 -0.63 2.87
N GLU A 98 -18.54 -0.21 1.69
CA GLU A 98 -18.17 -1.12 0.60
C GLU A 98 -17.00 -2.06 0.95
N TYR A 99 -16.03 -1.60 1.73
CA TYR A 99 -14.86 -2.40 2.11
C TYR A 99 -15.21 -3.45 3.16
N ILE A 100 -16.05 -3.10 4.12
CA ILE A 100 -16.58 -4.05 5.12
C ILE A 100 -17.43 -5.10 4.40
N THR A 101 -18.32 -4.67 3.51
CA THR A 101 -19.17 -5.56 2.71
C THR A 101 -18.35 -6.52 1.86
N ALA A 102 -17.31 -6.01 1.18
CA ALA A 102 -16.42 -6.86 0.39
C ALA A 102 -15.67 -7.89 1.24
N SER A 103 -15.20 -7.49 2.43
CA SER A 103 -14.52 -8.41 3.35
C SER A 103 -15.47 -9.49 3.88
N MET A 104 -16.69 -9.11 4.27
CA MET A 104 -17.72 -10.07 4.70
C MET A 104 -18.03 -11.07 3.59
N GLY A 105 -18.25 -10.58 2.37
CA GLY A 105 -18.54 -11.44 1.21
C GLY A 105 -17.42 -12.43 0.89
N ASN A 106 -16.16 -12.01 0.99
CA ASN A 106 -15.04 -12.89 0.75
C ASN A 106 -14.88 -13.95 1.84
N ILE A 107 -14.98 -13.58 3.11
CA ILE A 107 -14.93 -14.54 4.22
C ILE A 107 -16.08 -15.56 4.09
N ALA A 108 -17.29 -15.09 3.81
CA ALA A 108 -18.44 -15.97 3.57
C ALA A 108 -18.24 -16.90 2.36
N HIS A 109 -17.65 -16.39 1.27
CA HIS A 109 -17.31 -17.20 0.09
C HIS A 109 -16.36 -18.36 0.44
N TYR A 110 -15.31 -18.11 1.23
CA TYR A 110 -14.37 -19.16 1.65
C TYR A 110 -15.00 -20.17 2.60
N LEU A 111 -16.07 -19.81 3.30
CA LEU A 111 -16.82 -20.69 4.18
C LEU A 111 -17.96 -21.44 3.48
N ASN A 112 -18.26 -21.09 2.24
CA ASN A 112 -19.37 -21.65 1.49
C ASN A 112 -19.31 -23.18 1.40
N GLY A 113 -20.36 -23.85 1.87
CA GLY A 113 -20.48 -25.30 1.88
C GLY A 113 -19.78 -26.02 3.05
N THR A 114 -19.05 -25.29 3.91
CA THR A 114 -18.39 -25.88 5.09
C THR A 114 -19.14 -25.56 6.39
N TRP A 115 -20.09 -24.65 6.35
CA TRP A 115 -20.80 -24.20 7.54
C TRP A 115 -21.83 -25.24 7.99
N ASN A 116 -21.62 -25.78 9.16
CA ASN A 116 -22.59 -26.67 9.78
C ASN A 116 -23.44 -25.87 10.76
N ASN A 117 -24.69 -25.56 10.36
CA ASN A 117 -25.65 -24.76 11.12
C ASN A 117 -26.13 -25.40 12.43
N SER A 118 -25.65 -26.59 12.79
CA SER A 118 -26.30 -27.39 13.82
C SER A 118 -25.77 -27.20 15.24
N GLU A 119 -24.53 -26.73 15.43
CA GLU A 119 -24.01 -26.53 16.79
C GLU A 119 -22.99 -25.38 16.84
N HIS A 120 -23.46 -24.21 17.20
CA HIS A 120 -22.56 -23.11 17.56
C HIS A 120 -21.96 -23.37 18.95
N LEU A 121 -20.63 -23.41 19.03
CA LEU A 121 -19.90 -23.56 20.31
C LEU A 121 -20.14 -22.37 21.25
N PHE A 122 -20.59 -21.23 20.70
CA PHE A 122 -20.75 -20.02 21.45
C PHE A 122 -22.14 -19.38 21.21
N TYR A 123 -22.83 -18.97 22.27
CA TYR A 123 -23.96 -18.05 22.18
C TYR A 123 -23.51 -16.69 21.59
N GLN A 124 -22.32 -16.25 22.02
CA GLN A 124 -21.67 -15.06 21.50
C GLN A 124 -20.18 -15.37 21.27
N ALA A 125 -19.74 -15.28 20.01
CA ALA A 125 -18.35 -15.49 19.69
C ALA A 125 -17.44 -14.43 20.36
N PRO A 126 -16.16 -14.75 20.60
CA PRO A 126 -15.16 -13.76 21.02
C PRO A 126 -15.13 -12.53 20.12
N CYS A 127 -14.75 -11.38 20.68
CA CYS A 127 -14.76 -10.10 19.98
C CYS A 127 -13.96 -10.13 18.68
N CYS A 128 -12.84 -10.86 18.62
CA CYS A 128 -12.03 -11.02 17.41
C CYS A 128 -12.86 -11.54 16.23
N PHE A 129 -13.75 -12.49 16.41
CA PHE A 129 -14.62 -12.97 15.34
C PHE A 129 -15.71 -11.95 14.96
N ARG A 130 -16.27 -11.26 15.94
CA ARG A 130 -17.33 -10.27 15.71
C ARG A 130 -16.84 -8.99 15.05
N SER A 131 -15.54 -8.67 15.12
CA SER A 131 -14.95 -7.45 14.59
C SER A 131 -14.05 -7.67 13.37
N THR A 132 -13.73 -8.91 13.03
CA THR A 132 -12.81 -9.25 11.93
C THR A 132 -13.14 -8.52 10.63
N GLN A 133 -14.39 -8.60 10.18
CA GLN A 133 -14.84 -8.00 8.93
C GLN A 133 -14.66 -6.48 8.90
N ARG A 134 -14.79 -5.81 10.04
CA ARG A 134 -14.53 -4.37 10.16
C ARG A 134 -13.03 -4.07 10.09
N VAL A 135 -12.23 -4.84 10.81
CA VAL A 135 -10.77 -4.68 10.80
C VAL A 135 -10.21 -4.92 9.38
N THR A 136 -10.65 -5.99 8.72
CA THR A 136 -10.22 -6.29 7.35
C THR A 136 -10.78 -5.30 6.34
N GLY A 137 -12.00 -4.81 6.50
CA GLY A 137 -12.56 -3.74 5.68
C GLY A 137 -11.75 -2.43 5.80
N TRP A 138 -11.40 -2.01 7.01
CA TRP A 138 -10.54 -0.85 7.22
C TRP A 138 -9.14 -1.05 6.65
N LEU A 139 -8.59 -2.25 6.73
CA LEU A 139 -7.31 -2.56 6.13
C LEU A 139 -7.37 -2.46 4.59
N ARG A 140 -8.46 -2.96 3.95
CA ARG A 140 -8.69 -2.78 2.51
C ARG A 140 -8.70 -1.30 2.11
N ARG A 141 -9.46 -0.48 2.83
CA ARG A 141 -9.51 0.98 2.60
C ARG A 141 -8.12 1.60 2.70
N THR A 142 -7.34 1.21 3.70
CA THR A 142 -5.97 1.72 3.90
C THR A 142 -5.06 1.35 2.72
N ILE A 143 -5.18 0.12 2.21
CA ILE A 143 -4.42 -0.34 1.05
C ILE A 143 -4.80 0.44 -0.22
N ASP A 144 -6.09 0.67 -0.45
CA ASP A 144 -6.55 1.45 -1.60
C ASP A 144 -6.12 2.92 -1.50
N SER A 145 -6.13 3.49 -0.30
CA SER A 145 -5.59 4.82 -0.04
C SER A 145 -4.09 4.87 -0.34
N THR A 146 -3.34 3.85 0.09
CA THR A 146 -1.90 3.73 -0.20
C THR A 146 -1.63 3.63 -1.70
N LYS A 147 -2.46 2.86 -2.43
CA LYS A 147 -2.42 2.79 -3.90
C LYS A 147 -2.60 4.16 -4.53
N TYR A 148 -3.65 4.88 -4.10
CA TYR A 148 -3.93 6.22 -4.61
C TYR A 148 -2.73 7.17 -4.41
N PHE A 149 -2.13 7.18 -3.21
CA PHE A 149 -0.96 8.00 -2.93
C PHE A 149 0.25 7.58 -3.76
N ALA A 150 0.52 6.28 -3.89
CA ALA A 150 1.61 5.77 -4.71
C ALA A 150 1.48 6.22 -6.17
N GLU A 151 0.31 6.02 -6.78
CA GLU A 151 0.04 6.42 -8.15
C GLU A 151 0.13 7.94 -8.35
N LYS A 152 -0.37 8.70 -7.38
CA LYS A 152 -0.32 10.17 -7.44
C LYS A 152 1.11 10.68 -7.35
N THR A 153 1.90 10.15 -6.42
CA THR A 153 3.30 10.55 -6.22
C THR A 153 4.16 10.21 -7.45
N LEU A 154 3.91 9.07 -8.10
CA LEU A 154 4.61 8.69 -9.34
C LEU A 154 4.32 9.65 -10.51
N ARG A 155 3.19 10.36 -10.49
CA ARG A 155 2.78 11.29 -11.56
C ARG A 155 3.10 12.75 -11.26
N GLN A 156 3.49 13.05 -10.03
CA GLN A 156 3.79 14.42 -9.62
C GLN A 156 5.28 14.72 -9.77
N PRO A 157 5.65 15.91 -10.24
CA PRO A 157 7.02 16.36 -10.15
C PRO A 157 7.39 16.55 -8.68
N VAL A 158 8.58 16.08 -8.31
CA VAL A 158 9.11 16.16 -6.93
C VAL A 158 10.37 17.02 -6.86
N ASN A 159 10.60 17.83 -7.90
CA ASN A 159 11.77 18.70 -7.97
C ASN A 159 11.59 19.95 -7.10
N ASN A 160 12.68 20.37 -6.48
CA ASN A 160 12.76 21.64 -5.75
C ASN A 160 14.08 22.33 -6.11
N PRO A 161 14.09 23.56 -6.67
CA PRO A 161 12.88 24.32 -7.08
C PRO A 161 12.19 23.73 -8.32
N MET A 162 10.89 24.01 -8.44
CA MET A 162 10.13 23.65 -9.63
C MET A 162 10.17 24.81 -10.64
N PHE A 163 10.57 24.51 -11.86
CA PHE A 163 10.54 25.47 -12.98
C PHE A 163 9.20 25.33 -13.70
N VAL A 164 8.37 26.37 -13.63
CA VAL A 164 7.01 26.38 -14.19
C VAL A 164 6.98 27.05 -15.56
N GLY A 165 8.00 27.85 -15.89
CA GLY A 165 8.17 28.56 -17.15
C GLY A 165 9.55 29.21 -17.23
N PRO A 166 9.90 29.81 -18.38
CA PRO A 166 11.23 30.37 -18.58
C PRO A 166 11.59 31.54 -17.63
N GLU A 167 10.59 32.17 -17.02
CA GLU A 167 10.78 33.28 -16.08
C GLU A 167 10.15 33.03 -14.70
N GLU A 168 9.50 31.87 -14.48
CA GLU A 168 8.82 31.56 -13.24
C GLU A 168 9.47 30.38 -12.55
N VAL A 169 10.01 30.63 -11.37
CA VAL A 169 10.55 29.60 -10.47
C VAL A 169 9.67 29.55 -9.24
N SER A 170 9.03 28.40 -8.97
CA SER A 170 8.36 28.21 -7.69
C SER A 170 9.43 28.04 -6.60
N PRO A 171 9.41 28.84 -5.53
CA PRO A 171 10.36 28.72 -4.43
C PRO A 171 10.13 27.46 -3.59
N TYR A 172 9.00 26.73 -3.80
CA TYR A 172 8.64 25.53 -3.03
C TYR A 172 8.00 24.45 -3.89
#